data_9dca484b6f84b5d2c57a6c4270928717
#
_entry.id   9dca484b6f84b5d2c57a6c4270928717
#
_cell.length_a   1.000
_cell.length_b   1.000
_cell.length_c   1.000
_cell.angle_alpha   90.00
_cell.angle_beta   90.00
_cell.angle_gamma   90.00
#
_symmetry.space_group_name_H-M   'P 1'
#
loop_
_entity.id
_entity.type
_entity.pdbx_description
1 polymer ?
#
loop_
_entity_poly.entity_id
_entity_poly.type
_entity_poly.pdbx_seq_one_letter_code
_entity_poly.pdbx_strand_id
1 'polypeptide(L)'
;LLIIHTREGHLPDLSDCPPTKLDRWAPGTRIGDVGPMGRILIRGEAGHGIIDEVAPLPGEVVLDKPGKSSFYATDLEVILHQQGIRNLLITGVTTDVCCNATVIAANDRGFNAIVLADCVSSYSPERHAATLATIKAQGGIFGWVTDSTAVLGALSAA
;
A
#
# COMPACT_ATOMS: atom_id res chain seq x y z
N LEU A 1 -14.74 -5.08 -10.22
CA LEU A 1 -13.74 -4.30 -9.47
C LEU A 1 -12.50 -4.09 -10.32
N LEU A 2 -11.90 -2.90 -10.24
CA LEU A 2 -10.55 -2.67 -10.74
C LEU A 2 -9.55 -3.09 -9.65
N ILE A 3 -8.61 -3.96 -9.99
CA ILE A 3 -7.57 -4.40 -9.06
C ILE A 3 -6.26 -3.75 -9.47
N ILE A 4 -5.60 -3.12 -8.51
CA ILE A 4 -4.30 -2.47 -8.67
C ILE A 4 -3.37 -2.97 -7.58
N HIS A 5 -2.28 -3.60 -7.99
CA HIS A 5 -1.22 -4.04 -7.10
C HIS A 5 -0.17 -2.95 -6.96
N THR A 6 0.28 -2.71 -5.74
CA THR A 6 1.36 -1.75 -5.49
C THR A 6 2.48 -2.41 -4.70
N ARG A 7 3.72 -2.12 -5.06
CA ARG A 7 4.89 -2.61 -4.34
C ARG A 7 5.93 -1.50 -4.19
N GLU A 8 6.50 -1.39 -3.00
CA GLU A 8 7.53 -0.39 -2.74
C GLU A 8 8.87 -0.89 -3.26
N GLY A 9 9.53 -0.07 -4.06
CA GLY A 9 10.86 -0.36 -4.55
C GLY A 9 11.50 0.81 -5.25
N HIS A 10 12.83 0.85 -5.17
CA HIS A 10 13.69 1.85 -5.78
C HIS A 10 14.43 1.29 -6.99
N LEU A 11 14.91 2.17 -7.86
CA LEU A 11 15.75 1.81 -8.98
C LEU A 11 17.06 1.15 -8.50
N PRO A 12 17.68 0.25 -9.28
CA PRO A 12 18.91 -0.45 -8.86
C PRO A 12 20.08 0.48 -8.53
N ASP A 13 20.13 1.66 -9.15
CA ASP A 13 21.15 2.70 -8.91
C ASP A 13 20.77 3.68 -7.77
N LEU A 14 19.60 3.50 -7.18
CA LEU A 14 19.05 4.35 -6.12
C LEU A 14 18.83 5.82 -6.51
N SER A 15 18.82 6.14 -7.80
CA SER A 15 18.64 7.52 -8.28
C SER A 15 17.29 8.14 -7.89
N ASP A 16 16.28 7.31 -7.60
CA ASP A 16 14.95 7.71 -7.12
C ASP A 16 14.81 7.66 -5.58
N CYS A 17 15.91 7.39 -4.86
CA CYS A 17 15.88 7.29 -3.39
C CYS A 17 16.61 8.48 -2.75
N PRO A 18 15.89 9.38 -2.05
CA PRO A 18 16.52 10.54 -1.41
C PRO A 18 17.53 10.11 -0.33
N PRO A 19 18.64 10.85 -0.14
CA PRO A 19 19.64 10.54 0.90
C PRO A 19 19.05 10.38 2.30
N THR A 20 18.05 11.19 2.65
CA THR A 20 17.34 11.11 3.92
C THR A 20 16.62 9.79 4.18
N LYS A 21 16.36 8.99 3.14
CA LYS A 21 15.82 7.63 3.28
C LYS A 21 16.94 6.59 3.43
N LEU A 22 18.06 6.78 2.75
CA LEU A 22 19.18 5.85 2.79
C LEU A 22 19.84 5.78 4.17
N ASP A 23 19.87 6.90 4.89
CA ASP A 23 20.58 7.00 6.19
C ASP A 23 19.75 6.65 7.42
N ARG A 24 18.46 6.26 7.25
CA ARG A 24 17.53 6.08 8.38
C ARG A 24 17.68 4.80 9.17
N TRP A 25 18.25 3.76 8.59
CA TRP A 25 18.28 2.42 9.18
C TRP A 25 19.68 2.02 9.58
N ALA A 26 19.78 1.00 10.44
CA ALA A 26 21.07 0.43 10.77
C ALA A 26 21.73 -0.20 9.52
N PRO A 27 23.07 -0.16 9.43
CA PRO A 27 23.78 -0.86 8.36
C PRO A 27 23.35 -2.33 8.27
N GLY A 28 23.17 -2.84 7.06
CA GLY A 28 22.66 -4.19 6.80
C GLY A 28 21.13 -4.31 6.72
N THR A 29 20.39 -3.21 7.00
CA THR A 29 18.91 -3.16 6.90
C THR A 29 18.41 -1.96 6.11
N ARG A 30 19.31 -1.22 5.46
CA ARG A 30 19.01 -0.04 4.67
C ARG A 30 18.43 -0.40 3.31
N ILE A 31 17.75 0.55 2.71
CA ILE A 31 17.36 0.44 1.29
C ILE A 31 18.64 0.22 0.46
N GLY A 32 18.64 -0.84 -0.35
CA GLY A 32 19.78 -1.19 -1.18
C GLY A 32 20.80 -2.14 -0.54
N ASP A 33 20.78 -2.34 0.77
CA ASP A 33 21.63 -3.34 1.45
C ASP A 33 21.21 -4.75 1.03
N VAL A 34 22.19 -5.68 1.05
CA VAL A 34 21.93 -7.08 0.71
C VAL A 34 21.18 -7.75 1.85
N GLY A 35 20.01 -8.29 1.56
CA GLY A 35 19.17 -9.07 2.46
C GLY A 35 19.02 -10.53 1.98
N PRO A 36 18.22 -11.34 2.67
CA PRO A 36 18.05 -12.76 2.34
C PRO A 36 17.36 -13.04 1.01
N MET A 37 16.65 -12.04 0.46
CA MET A 37 15.91 -12.13 -0.81
C MET A 37 16.42 -11.12 -1.85
N GLY A 38 17.70 -10.83 -1.85
CA GLY A 38 18.31 -9.81 -2.71
C GLY A 38 18.44 -8.46 -2.00
N ARG A 39 18.66 -7.40 -2.74
CA ARG A 39 18.81 -6.05 -2.18
C ARG A 39 17.45 -5.52 -1.69
N ILE A 40 17.45 -4.98 -0.47
CA ILE A 40 16.22 -4.52 0.22
C ILE A 40 15.57 -3.38 -0.56
N LEU A 41 14.28 -3.53 -0.87
CA LEU A 41 13.45 -2.57 -1.61
C LEU A 41 14.04 -2.13 -2.96
N ILE A 42 14.70 -3.03 -3.67
CA ILE A 42 15.21 -2.76 -5.03
C ILE A 42 14.37 -3.50 -6.06
N ARG A 43 13.94 -2.76 -7.09
CA ARG A 43 13.15 -3.29 -8.21
C ARG A 43 13.93 -4.37 -8.95
N GLY A 44 13.25 -5.48 -9.24
CA GLY A 44 13.85 -6.63 -9.92
C GLY A 44 14.49 -7.67 -8.99
N GLU A 45 14.67 -7.37 -7.72
CA GLU A 45 15.10 -8.35 -6.73
C GLU A 45 13.96 -9.30 -6.33
N ALA A 46 14.27 -10.51 -5.88
CA ALA A 46 13.27 -11.50 -5.49
C ALA A 46 12.35 -10.98 -4.37
N GLY A 47 12.89 -10.25 -3.40
CA GLY A 47 12.15 -9.63 -2.30
C GLY A 47 11.25 -8.45 -2.70
N HIS A 48 11.34 -7.97 -3.94
CA HIS A 48 10.46 -6.95 -4.50
C HIS A 48 9.21 -7.55 -5.19
N GLY A 49 9.23 -8.85 -5.45
CA GLY A 49 8.11 -9.54 -6.09
C GLY A 49 6.85 -9.57 -5.23
N ILE A 50 5.70 -9.72 -5.87
CA ILE A 50 4.44 -10.03 -5.20
C ILE A 50 4.39 -11.55 -5.02
N ILE A 51 4.00 -12.01 -3.84
CA ILE A 51 3.93 -13.45 -3.54
C ILE A 51 2.87 -14.15 -4.42
N ASP A 52 3.05 -15.43 -4.67
CA ASP A 52 2.23 -16.20 -5.61
C ASP A 52 0.75 -16.23 -5.23
N GLU A 53 0.44 -16.22 -3.92
CA GLU A 53 -0.93 -16.30 -3.39
C GLU A 53 -1.78 -15.08 -3.76
N VAL A 54 -1.16 -13.95 -4.07
CA VAL A 54 -1.83 -12.71 -4.50
C VAL A 54 -1.19 -12.13 -5.76
N ALA A 55 -0.58 -12.99 -6.58
CA ALA A 55 0.05 -12.58 -7.82
C ALA A 55 -0.97 -11.93 -8.77
N PRO A 56 -0.57 -10.86 -9.48
CA PRO A 56 -1.43 -10.17 -10.44
C PRO A 56 -1.94 -11.12 -11.53
N LEU A 57 -3.23 -11.07 -11.80
CA LEU A 57 -3.80 -11.76 -12.95
C LEU A 57 -3.49 -10.99 -14.26
N PRO A 58 -3.54 -11.66 -15.43
CA PRO A 58 -3.36 -11.00 -16.71
C PRO A 58 -4.31 -9.82 -16.88
N GLY A 59 -3.75 -8.63 -17.11
CA GLY A 59 -4.52 -7.39 -17.27
C GLY A 59 -4.69 -6.55 -16.00
N GLU A 60 -4.30 -7.05 -14.85
CA GLU A 60 -4.28 -6.24 -13.62
C GLU A 60 -3.07 -5.31 -13.58
N VAL A 61 -3.28 -4.12 -13.04
CA VAL A 61 -2.25 -3.07 -13.00
C VAL A 61 -1.28 -3.34 -11.85
N VAL A 62 0.02 -3.23 -12.12
CA VAL A 62 1.08 -3.27 -11.10
C VAL A 62 1.82 -1.94 -11.10
N LEU A 63 1.89 -1.28 -9.96
CA LEU A 63 2.57 0.00 -9.78
C LEU A 63 3.77 -0.15 -8.83
N ASP A 64 4.94 0.17 -9.31
CA ASP A 64 6.14 0.32 -8.50
C ASP A 64 6.18 1.74 -7.92
N LYS A 65 6.29 1.84 -6.60
CA LYS A 65 6.28 3.12 -5.89
C LYS A 65 7.58 3.34 -5.11
N PRO A 66 8.23 4.49 -5.24
CA PRO A 66 9.43 4.82 -4.44
C PRO A 66 9.09 5.40 -3.07
N GLY A 67 7.82 5.43 -2.71
CA GLY A 67 7.32 6.00 -1.47
C GLY A 67 6.36 5.10 -0.71
N LYS A 68 5.91 5.55 0.47
CA LYS A 68 4.99 4.77 1.29
C LYS A 68 3.58 4.78 0.70
N SER A 69 3.06 5.97 0.39
CA SER A 69 1.77 6.09 -0.29
C SER A 69 1.81 5.56 -1.70
N SER A 70 0.74 4.87 -2.11
CA SER A 70 0.56 4.40 -3.48
C SER A 70 0.34 5.52 -4.49
N PHE A 71 0.04 6.74 -4.03
CA PHE A 71 -0.09 7.93 -4.89
C PHE A 71 1.26 8.62 -5.15
N TYR A 72 2.30 8.34 -4.36
CA TYR A 72 3.56 9.05 -4.48
C TYR A 72 4.38 8.56 -5.67
N ALA A 73 4.58 9.44 -6.65
CA ALA A 73 5.36 9.20 -7.88
C ALA A 73 4.88 7.95 -8.67
N THR A 74 3.56 7.80 -8.77
CA THR A 74 2.89 6.75 -9.57
C THR A 74 1.75 7.35 -10.38
N ASP A 75 1.26 6.58 -11.34
CA ASP A 75 0.10 6.95 -12.16
C ASP A 75 -1.25 6.61 -11.49
N LEU A 76 -1.26 6.21 -10.21
CA LEU A 76 -2.48 5.74 -9.52
C LEU A 76 -3.63 6.74 -9.64
N GLU A 77 -3.38 8.01 -9.32
CA GLU A 77 -4.42 9.05 -9.35
C GLU A 77 -5.02 9.23 -10.75
N VAL A 78 -4.18 9.23 -11.78
CA VAL A 78 -4.62 9.33 -13.17
C VAL A 78 -5.49 8.14 -13.56
N ILE A 79 -5.06 6.91 -13.20
CA ILE A 79 -5.81 5.68 -13.49
C ILE A 79 -7.19 5.73 -12.82
N LEU A 80 -7.26 6.09 -11.55
CA LEU A 80 -8.50 6.16 -10.78
C LEU A 80 -9.47 7.19 -11.39
N HIS A 81 -8.98 8.37 -11.74
CA HIS A 81 -9.81 9.41 -12.37
C HIS A 81 -10.34 9.00 -13.74
N GLN A 82 -9.48 8.41 -14.58
CA GLN A 82 -9.89 7.94 -15.92
C GLN A 82 -10.95 6.84 -15.85
N GLN A 83 -10.91 6.01 -14.81
CA GLN A 83 -11.88 4.94 -14.58
C GLN A 83 -13.11 5.39 -13.77
N GLY A 84 -13.19 6.67 -13.40
CA GLY A 84 -14.29 7.22 -12.60
C GLY A 84 -14.39 6.64 -11.19
N ILE A 85 -13.29 6.08 -10.67
CA ILE A 85 -13.25 5.46 -9.34
C ILE A 85 -13.26 6.54 -8.26
N ARG A 86 -14.08 6.35 -7.24
CA ARG A 86 -14.18 7.23 -6.06
C ARG A 86 -13.96 6.48 -4.74
N ASN A 87 -14.20 5.19 -4.72
CA ASN A 87 -14.11 4.36 -3.52
C ASN A 87 -12.97 3.36 -3.67
N LEU A 88 -12.11 3.29 -2.69
CA LEU A 88 -10.93 2.43 -2.66
C LEU A 88 -11.07 1.42 -1.53
N LEU A 89 -10.95 0.13 -1.85
CA LEU A 89 -10.75 -0.92 -0.87
C LEU A 89 -9.24 -1.09 -0.67
N ILE A 90 -8.78 -0.90 0.56
CA ILE A 90 -7.35 -0.94 0.90
C ILE A 90 -7.04 -2.24 1.62
N THR A 91 -6.09 -2.98 1.05
CA THR A 91 -5.57 -4.24 1.60
C THR A 91 -4.04 -4.25 1.55
N GLY A 92 -3.42 -5.24 2.20
CA GLY A 92 -1.98 -5.49 2.12
C GLY A 92 -1.19 -5.06 3.36
N VAL A 93 0.10 -4.79 3.17
CA VAL A 93 1.05 -4.54 4.24
C VAL A 93 1.93 -3.31 3.96
N THR A 94 2.35 -2.59 5.01
CA THR A 94 1.92 -2.75 6.41
C THR A 94 0.84 -1.74 6.76
N THR A 95 -0.08 -2.12 7.64
CA THR A 95 -1.23 -1.29 8.06
C THR A 95 -0.80 0.12 8.45
N ASP A 96 0.22 0.21 9.32
CA ASP A 96 0.71 1.45 9.94
C ASP A 96 1.63 2.29 9.05
N VAL A 97 2.05 1.77 7.90
CA VAL A 97 2.96 2.47 6.97
C VAL A 97 2.31 2.67 5.61
N CYS A 98 2.40 1.70 4.70
CA CYS A 98 1.96 1.91 3.32
C CYS A 98 0.44 2.04 3.19
N CYS A 99 -0.32 1.21 3.92
CA CYS A 99 -1.79 1.30 3.90
C CYS A 99 -2.24 2.65 4.47
N ASN A 100 -1.76 3.02 5.66
CA ASN A 100 -2.11 4.29 6.30
C ASN A 100 -1.71 5.51 5.46
N ALA A 101 -0.49 5.52 4.92
CA ALA A 101 -0.04 6.61 4.05
C ALA A 101 -0.91 6.72 2.78
N THR A 102 -1.37 5.60 2.24
CA THR A 102 -2.26 5.57 1.08
C THR A 102 -3.66 6.06 1.43
N VAL A 103 -4.20 5.67 2.59
CA VAL A 103 -5.51 6.13 3.09
C VAL A 103 -5.52 7.65 3.27
N ILE A 104 -4.51 8.22 3.95
CA ILE A 104 -4.40 9.66 4.15
C ILE A 104 -4.28 10.38 2.80
N ALA A 105 -3.41 9.90 1.92
CA ALA A 105 -3.24 10.51 0.61
C ALA A 105 -4.48 10.39 -0.31
N ALA A 106 -5.26 9.32 -0.15
CA ALA A 106 -6.56 9.17 -0.81
C ALA A 106 -7.57 10.20 -0.31
N ASN A 107 -7.67 10.36 1.01
CA ASN A 107 -8.55 11.35 1.64
C ASN A 107 -8.23 12.77 1.17
N ASP A 108 -6.96 13.16 1.18
CA ASP A 108 -6.51 14.49 0.72
C ASP A 108 -6.85 14.75 -0.76
N ARG A 109 -7.06 13.71 -1.57
CA ARG A 109 -7.44 13.76 -3.00
C ARG A 109 -8.93 13.58 -3.25
N GLY A 110 -9.74 13.46 -2.19
CA GLY A 110 -11.18 13.30 -2.30
C GLY A 110 -11.66 11.89 -2.67
N PHE A 111 -10.82 10.87 -2.50
CA PHE A 111 -11.24 9.48 -2.59
C PHE A 111 -11.73 8.97 -1.23
N ASN A 112 -12.75 8.14 -1.25
CA ASN A 112 -13.20 7.39 -0.08
C ASN A 112 -12.32 6.16 0.10
N ALA A 113 -11.66 6.03 1.24
CA ALA A 113 -10.84 4.87 1.57
C ALA A 113 -11.54 3.97 2.59
N ILE A 114 -11.64 2.69 2.29
CA ILE A 114 -12.21 1.66 3.14
C ILE A 114 -11.13 0.59 3.37
N VAL A 115 -10.68 0.46 4.59
CA VAL A 115 -9.65 -0.54 4.95
C VAL A 115 -10.33 -1.84 5.38
N LEU A 116 -9.88 -2.96 4.82
CA LEU A 116 -10.33 -4.29 5.21
C LEU A 116 -9.43 -4.80 6.35
N ALA A 117 -9.94 -4.75 7.58
CA ALA A 117 -9.14 -5.01 8.79
C ALA A 117 -8.51 -6.40 8.83
N ASP A 118 -9.19 -7.39 8.27
CA ASP A 118 -8.74 -8.78 8.15
C ASP A 118 -7.82 -9.02 6.94
N CYS A 119 -7.69 -8.03 6.04
CA CYS A 119 -6.84 -8.09 4.86
C CYS A 119 -5.64 -7.12 4.92
N VAL A 120 -5.37 -6.54 6.08
CA VAL A 120 -4.17 -5.73 6.34
C VAL A 120 -3.43 -6.25 7.56
N SER A 121 -2.11 -6.08 7.60
CA SER A 121 -1.29 -6.54 8.72
C SER A 121 -0.11 -5.62 8.98
N SER A 122 0.45 -5.67 10.18
CA SER A 122 1.66 -4.96 10.58
C SER A 122 2.59 -5.88 11.37
N TYR A 123 3.85 -5.49 11.50
CA TYR A 123 4.83 -6.17 12.37
C TYR A 123 4.47 -6.09 13.86
N SER A 124 3.61 -5.13 14.27
CA SER A 124 3.14 -4.94 15.65
C SER A 124 1.62 -4.94 15.69
N PRO A 125 1.00 -5.87 16.43
CA PRO A 125 -0.44 -5.88 16.64
C PRO A 125 -0.96 -4.57 17.25
N GLU A 126 -0.19 -3.96 18.14
CA GLU A 126 -0.55 -2.70 18.80
C GLU A 126 -0.59 -1.54 17.78
N ARG A 127 0.40 -1.45 16.89
CA ARG A 127 0.43 -0.45 15.81
C ARG A 127 -0.67 -0.68 14.80
N HIS A 128 -0.94 -1.93 14.44
CA HIS A 128 -2.08 -2.28 13.59
C HIS A 128 -3.40 -1.76 14.20
N ALA A 129 -3.68 -2.12 15.45
CA ALA A 129 -4.92 -1.70 16.13
C ALA A 129 -5.02 -0.18 16.28
N ALA A 130 -3.92 0.50 16.67
CA ALA A 130 -3.89 1.94 16.81
C ALA A 130 -4.13 2.65 15.48
N THR A 131 -3.56 2.15 14.39
CA THR A 131 -3.76 2.71 13.04
C THR A 131 -5.21 2.60 12.59
N LEU A 132 -5.83 1.43 12.74
CA LEU A 132 -7.24 1.24 12.41
C LEU A 132 -8.15 2.13 13.27
N ALA A 133 -7.81 2.31 14.56
CA ALA A 133 -8.53 3.24 15.43
C ALA A 133 -8.39 4.70 14.96
N THR A 134 -7.21 5.11 14.54
CA THR A 134 -6.95 6.46 14.00
C THR A 134 -7.73 6.72 12.72
N ILE A 135 -7.77 5.77 11.78
CA ILE A 135 -8.47 5.93 10.50
C ILE A 135 -9.95 6.23 10.72
N LYS A 136 -10.61 5.51 11.63
CA LYS A 136 -12.05 5.66 11.93
C LYS A 136 -12.37 6.68 13.02
N ALA A 137 -11.37 7.33 13.61
CA ALA A 137 -11.58 8.35 14.64
C ALA A 137 -12.43 9.51 14.09
N GLN A 138 -13.09 10.23 14.99
CA GLN A 138 -13.88 11.43 14.65
C GLN A 138 -14.94 11.18 13.55
N GLY A 139 -15.52 9.97 13.52
CA GLY A 139 -16.52 9.61 12.52
C GLY A 139 -15.95 9.21 11.16
N GLY A 140 -14.70 8.78 11.11
CA GLY A 140 -14.04 8.37 9.87
C GLY A 140 -13.23 9.48 9.21
N ILE A 141 -12.44 10.22 10.01
CA ILE A 141 -11.69 11.40 9.53
C ILE A 141 -10.78 11.10 8.33
N PHE A 142 -10.24 9.88 8.25
CA PHE A 142 -9.42 9.45 7.12
C PHE A 142 -10.11 8.42 6.23
N GLY A 143 -11.17 7.77 6.72
CA GLY A 143 -11.86 6.72 5.98
C GLY A 143 -12.62 5.76 6.89
N TRP A 144 -12.96 4.61 6.36
CA TRP A 144 -13.73 3.58 7.05
C TRP A 144 -12.93 2.31 7.23
N VAL A 145 -13.34 1.51 8.20
CA VAL A 145 -12.78 0.19 8.48
C VAL A 145 -13.91 -0.83 8.51
N THR A 146 -13.77 -1.89 7.76
CA THR A 146 -14.69 -3.02 7.70
C THR A 146 -13.90 -4.33 7.58
N ASP A 147 -14.55 -5.43 7.25
CA ASP A 147 -13.90 -6.72 6.95
C ASP A 147 -14.27 -7.22 5.56
N SER A 148 -13.56 -8.25 5.10
CA SER A 148 -13.77 -8.85 3.78
C SER A 148 -15.15 -9.48 3.64
N THR A 149 -15.69 -10.08 4.70
CA THR A 149 -17.01 -10.73 4.69
C THR A 149 -18.11 -9.73 4.38
N ALA A 150 -18.08 -8.56 5.03
CA ALA A 150 -19.06 -7.51 4.80
C ALA A 150 -18.99 -6.98 3.36
N VAL A 151 -17.77 -6.77 2.82
CA VAL A 151 -17.59 -6.30 1.44
C VAL A 151 -18.07 -7.34 0.44
N LEU A 152 -17.69 -8.61 0.58
CA LEU A 152 -18.12 -9.68 -0.31
C LEU A 152 -19.64 -9.86 -0.29
N GLY A 153 -20.26 -9.77 0.90
CA GLY A 153 -21.71 -9.78 1.04
C GLY A 153 -22.39 -8.64 0.29
N ALA A 154 -21.88 -7.42 0.41
CA ALA A 154 -22.40 -6.26 -0.30
C ALA A 154 -22.24 -6.36 -1.83
N LEU A 155 -21.09 -6.86 -2.32
CA LEU A 155 -20.85 -7.06 -3.75
C LEU A 155 -21.74 -8.16 -4.37
N SER A 156 -22.09 -9.18 -3.58
CA SER A 156 -22.96 -10.27 -4.06
C SER A 156 -24.44 -9.85 -4.11
N ALA A 157 -24.82 -8.78 -3.42
CA ALA A 157 -26.19 -8.26 -3.37
C ALA A 157 -26.46 -7.13 -4.40
N ALA A 158 -25.42 -6.65 -5.08
CA ALA A 158 -25.48 -5.56 -6.06
C ALA A 158 -25.63 -6.08 -7.49
#